data_46a4847a4cda73681bbb0cc1cd79401f
#
_entry.id   46a4847a4cda73681bbb0cc1cd79401f
#
_cell.length_a   1.000
_cell.length_b   1.000
_cell.length_c   1.000
_cell.angle_alpha   90.00
_cell.angle_beta   90.00
_cell.angle_gamma   90.00
#
_symmetry.space_group_name_H-M   'P 1'
#
loop_
_entity.id
_entity.type
_entity.pdbx_description
1 polymer ?
#
loop_
_entity_poly.entity_id
_entity_poly.type
_entity_poly.pdbx_seq_one_letter_code
_entity_poly.pdbx_strand_id
1 'polypeptide(L)'
;LLDRDIEKDVLPFCREKNLGVLSYGSLGAGILTGKFKEPPKPAEGDKRANFYPFFAEPFFGKTQELLVTLREIAEAHDKPIAHVAINWVSQQPGMTCPLTGSKNVDQAVMNAAAGDWDLTAEELKKIDDAYDRIFRA
;
A
#
# COMPACT_ATOMS: atom_id res chain seq x y z
N LEU A 1 1.92 -3.49 1.85
CA LEU A 1 0.55 -4.01 1.82
C LEU A 1 0.42 -5.17 0.80
N LEU A 2 0.88 -5.04 -0.43
CA LEU A 2 0.77 -6.11 -1.44
C LEU A 2 1.82 -7.21 -1.27
N ASP A 3 3.05 -6.84 -0.97
CA ASP A 3 4.13 -7.75 -0.57
C ASP A 3 4.31 -7.64 0.95
N ARG A 4 4.09 -8.74 1.65
CA ARG A 4 4.10 -8.83 3.11
C ARG A 4 5.17 -9.76 3.66
N ASP A 5 6.10 -10.22 2.82
CA ASP A 5 7.11 -11.19 3.23
C ASP A 5 8.04 -10.68 4.33
N ILE A 6 8.32 -9.37 4.34
CA ILE A 6 9.14 -8.75 5.39
C ILE A 6 8.55 -8.87 6.81
N GLU A 7 7.24 -9.15 6.94
CA GLU A 7 6.58 -9.32 8.24
C GLU A 7 7.01 -10.61 8.96
N LYS A 8 7.50 -11.60 8.21
CA LYS A 8 7.89 -12.92 8.77
C LYS A 8 9.20 -12.85 9.54
N ASP A 9 10.20 -12.17 8.98
CA ASP A 9 11.58 -12.20 9.49
C ASP A 9 12.19 -10.82 9.67
N VAL A 10 12.08 -9.93 8.67
CA VAL A 10 12.80 -8.65 8.63
C VAL A 10 12.28 -7.69 9.69
N LEU A 11 10.96 -7.47 9.75
CA LEU A 11 10.38 -6.57 10.75
C LEU A 11 10.60 -7.07 12.18
N PRO A 12 10.38 -8.36 12.52
CA PRO A 12 10.72 -8.89 13.83
C PRO A 12 12.20 -8.71 14.21
N PHE A 13 13.11 -9.00 13.28
CA PHE A 13 14.55 -8.79 13.50
C PHE A 13 14.90 -7.32 13.76
N CYS A 14 14.37 -6.41 12.94
CA CYS A 14 14.62 -4.98 13.11
C CYS A 14 14.10 -4.48 14.47
N ARG A 15 12.94 -4.95 14.90
CA ARG A 15 12.40 -4.62 16.24
C ARG A 15 13.28 -5.16 17.36
N GLU A 16 13.72 -6.41 17.28
CA GLU A 16 14.64 -7.02 18.27
C GLU A 16 15.94 -6.22 18.39
N LYS A 17 16.48 -5.77 17.27
CA LYS A 17 17.75 -5.03 17.22
C LYS A 17 17.59 -3.51 17.33
N ASN A 18 16.38 -3.00 17.58
CA ASN A 18 16.06 -1.56 17.63
C ASN A 18 16.53 -0.81 16.38
N LEU A 19 16.32 -1.40 15.20
CA LEU A 19 16.64 -0.81 13.90
C LEU A 19 15.40 -0.15 13.30
N GLY A 20 15.59 1.04 12.71
CA GLY A 20 14.53 1.71 11.94
C GLY A 20 14.32 1.04 10.58
N VAL A 21 13.06 1.00 10.12
CA VAL A 21 12.68 0.45 8.81
C VAL A 21 12.03 1.53 7.96
N LEU A 22 12.61 1.76 6.78
CA LEU A 22 12.04 2.61 5.75
C LEU A 22 11.52 1.71 4.61
N SER A 23 10.19 1.63 4.44
CA SER A 23 9.63 0.77 3.39
C SER A 23 9.68 1.43 2.03
N TYR A 24 10.13 0.68 1.01
CA TYR A 24 10.08 1.11 -0.39
C TYR A 24 8.81 0.61 -1.08
N GLY A 25 8.25 1.41 -1.99
CA GLY A 25 7.11 1.01 -2.80
C GLY A 25 5.78 0.93 -2.05
N SER A 26 5.59 1.74 -1.00
CA SER A 26 4.39 1.73 -0.12
C SER A 26 3.05 1.85 -0.86
N LEU A 27 3.04 2.46 -2.05
CA LEU A 27 1.87 2.57 -2.94
C LEU A 27 1.85 1.53 -4.08
N GLY A 28 2.73 0.50 -4.05
CA GLY A 28 2.80 -0.52 -5.10
C GLY A 28 3.02 0.09 -6.49
N ALA A 29 4.00 1.00 -6.63
CA ALA A 29 4.26 1.77 -7.86
C ALA A 29 3.02 2.55 -8.36
N GLY A 30 2.11 2.87 -7.48
CA GLY A 30 0.90 3.67 -7.73
C GLY A 30 -0.36 2.85 -8.00
N ILE A 31 -0.33 1.52 -7.95
CA ILE A 31 -1.54 0.71 -8.14
C ILE A 31 -2.53 0.91 -6.97
N LEU A 32 -2.03 1.08 -5.75
CA LEU A 32 -2.83 1.31 -4.55
C LEU A 32 -3.45 2.73 -4.46
N THR A 33 -3.23 3.58 -5.46
CA THR A 33 -3.97 4.85 -5.57
C THR A 33 -5.36 4.68 -6.18
N GLY A 34 -5.67 3.50 -6.73
CA GLY A 34 -6.95 3.21 -7.39
C GLY A 34 -7.13 3.87 -8.76
N LYS A 35 -6.08 4.49 -9.33
CA LYS A 35 -6.16 5.17 -10.64
C LYS A 35 -6.26 4.23 -11.84
N PHE A 36 -5.76 3.00 -11.71
CA PHE A 36 -5.79 2.01 -12.79
C PHE A 36 -7.09 1.23 -12.73
N LYS A 37 -7.88 1.27 -13.82
CA LYS A 37 -9.14 0.52 -13.96
C LYS A 37 -8.96 -0.77 -14.76
N GLU A 38 -7.88 -0.86 -15.51
CA GLU A 38 -7.44 -2.02 -16.29
C GLU A 38 -5.92 -2.14 -16.16
N PRO A 39 -5.33 -3.31 -16.44
CA PRO A 39 -3.88 -3.47 -16.44
C PRO A 39 -3.26 -2.41 -17.36
N PRO A 40 -2.34 -1.57 -16.85
CA PRO A 40 -1.77 -0.50 -17.65
C PRO A 40 -0.94 -1.10 -18.79
N LYS A 41 -1.16 -0.60 -20.00
CA LYS A 41 -0.27 -0.91 -21.12
C LYS A 41 1.08 -0.24 -20.85
N PRO A 42 2.20 -0.99 -20.92
CA PRO A 42 3.52 -0.42 -20.71
C PRO A 42 3.75 0.73 -21.71
N ALA A 43 3.96 1.94 -21.21
CA ALA A 43 4.49 3.01 -22.05
C ALA A 43 5.95 2.70 -22.38
N GLU A 44 6.45 3.25 -23.50
CA GLU A 44 7.85 3.11 -23.87
C GLU A 44 8.75 3.57 -22.71
N GLY A 45 9.64 2.68 -22.23
CA GLY A 45 10.50 2.92 -21.07
C GLY A 45 9.85 2.67 -19.70
N ASP A 46 8.58 2.34 -19.62
CA ASP A 46 7.92 1.97 -18.36
C ASP A 46 8.18 0.51 -18.00
N LYS A 47 9.06 0.31 -17.02
CA LYS A 47 9.46 -1.02 -16.56
C LYS A 47 8.63 -1.56 -15.39
N ARG A 48 7.60 -0.82 -14.91
CA ARG A 48 6.82 -1.21 -13.73
C ARG A 48 6.17 -2.59 -13.86
N ALA A 49 5.57 -2.87 -15.01
CA ALA A 49 4.97 -4.17 -15.30
C ALA A 49 5.98 -5.34 -15.27
N ASN A 50 7.27 -5.08 -15.47
CA ASN A 50 8.32 -6.10 -15.42
C ASN A 50 8.79 -6.39 -14.00
N PHE A 51 8.66 -5.41 -13.08
CA PHE A 51 9.13 -5.54 -11.70
C PHE A 51 8.04 -5.91 -10.72
N TYR A 52 6.77 -5.57 -11.02
CA TYR A 52 5.66 -5.72 -10.08
C TYR A 52 4.59 -6.62 -10.68
N PRO A 53 4.37 -7.82 -10.13
CA PRO A 53 3.35 -8.76 -10.62
C PRO A 53 1.93 -8.19 -10.53
N PHE A 54 1.71 -7.17 -9.69
CA PHE A 54 0.41 -6.55 -9.45
C PHE A 54 -0.17 -5.83 -10.68
N PHE A 55 0.62 -5.59 -11.72
CA PHE A 55 0.17 -4.97 -12.97
C PHE A 55 -0.32 -5.97 -14.02
N ALA A 56 -0.29 -7.28 -13.72
CA ALA A 56 -0.77 -8.34 -14.59
C ALA A 56 -1.75 -9.27 -13.85
N GLU A 57 -2.60 -9.97 -14.62
CA GLU A 57 -3.47 -10.99 -14.04
C GLU A 57 -2.67 -12.23 -13.55
N PRO A 58 -3.13 -12.91 -12.51
CA PRO A 58 -4.36 -12.66 -11.74
C PRO A 58 -4.20 -11.60 -10.63
N PHE A 59 -2.99 -11.09 -10.40
CA PHE A 59 -2.71 -10.19 -9.27
C PHE A 59 -3.35 -8.81 -9.45
N PHE A 60 -3.54 -8.35 -10.68
CA PHE A 60 -4.23 -7.09 -10.93
C PHE A 60 -5.68 -7.16 -10.43
N GLY A 61 -6.43 -8.20 -10.83
CA GLY A 61 -7.80 -8.43 -10.37
C GLY A 61 -7.88 -8.55 -8.85
N LYS A 62 -6.98 -9.32 -8.22
CA LYS A 62 -6.88 -9.42 -6.76
C LYS A 62 -6.63 -8.06 -6.10
N THR A 63 -5.75 -7.24 -6.68
CA THR A 63 -5.50 -5.89 -6.16
C THR A 63 -6.73 -4.99 -6.29
N GLN A 64 -7.50 -5.10 -7.40
CA GLN A 64 -8.74 -4.34 -7.56
C GLN A 64 -9.77 -4.74 -6.49
N GLU A 65 -9.86 -6.02 -6.14
CA GLU A 65 -10.72 -6.50 -5.05
C GLU A 65 -10.31 -5.91 -3.69
N LEU A 66 -9.01 -5.88 -3.37
CA LEU A 66 -8.50 -5.24 -2.15
C LEU A 66 -8.83 -3.74 -2.13
N LEU A 67 -8.69 -3.06 -3.28
CA LEU A 67 -9.01 -1.63 -3.40
C LEU A 67 -10.47 -1.30 -3.07
N VAL A 68 -11.41 -2.24 -3.15
CA VAL A 68 -12.79 -2.02 -2.69
C VAL A 68 -12.79 -1.72 -1.18
N THR A 69 -12.12 -2.58 -0.39
CA THR A 69 -12.01 -2.37 1.07
C THR A 69 -11.29 -1.06 1.41
N LEU A 70 -10.19 -0.75 0.71
CA LEU A 70 -9.46 0.50 0.96
C LEU A 70 -10.31 1.74 0.62
N ARG A 71 -11.15 1.66 -0.44
CA ARG A 71 -12.03 2.74 -0.85
C ARG A 71 -13.14 2.99 0.18
N GLU A 72 -13.77 1.94 0.69
CA GLU A 72 -14.79 2.06 1.74
C GLU A 72 -14.25 2.80 2.97
N ILE A 73 -13.02 2.49 3.40
CA ILE A 73 -12.38 3.17 4.53
C ILE A 73 -12.04 4.62 4.17
N ALA A 74 -11.48 4.84 2.98
CA ALA A 74 -11.13 6.18 2.50
C ALA A 74 -12.35 7.12 2.45
N GLU A 75 -13.48 6.62 1.94
CA GLU A 75 -14.76 7.35 1.86
C GLU A 75 -15.30 7.68 3.25
N ALA A 76 -15.21 6.75 4.21
CA ALA A 76 -15.66 6.99 5.58
C ALA A 76 -14.89 8.12 6.29
N HIS A 77 -13.63 8.34 5.88
CA HIS A 77 -12.78 9.40 6.43
C HIS A 77 -12.69 10.65 5.54
N ASP A 78 -13.38 10.68 4.41
CA ASP A 78 -13.22 11.74 3.39
C ASP A 78 -11.73 11.92 2.98
N LYS A 79 -11.04 10.82 2.74
CA LYS A 79 -9.60 10.78 2.41
C LYS A 79 -9.33 10.04 1.10
N PRO A 80 -8.21 10.31 0.42
CA PRO A 80 -7.78 9.53 -0.73
C PRO A 80 -7.46 8.07 -0.36
N ILE A 81 -7.72 7.12 -1.27
CA ILE A 81 -7.36 5.70 -1.07
C ILE A 81 -5.85 5.54 -0.77
N ALA A 82 -5.00 6.36 -1.40
CA ALA A 82 -3.56 6.36 -1.16
C ALA A 82 -3.20 6.57 0.31
N HIS A 83 -3.95 7.40 1.04
CA HIS A 83 -3.74 7.61 2.48
C HIS A 83 -3.98 6.35 3.29
N VAL A 84 -5.03 5.59 2.97
CA VAL A 84 -5.32 4.31 3.64
C VAL A 84 -4.15 3.33 3.47
N ALA A 85 -3.62 3.23 2.23
CA ALA A 85 -2.48 2.36 1.95
C ALA A 85 -1.20 2.82 2.67
N ILE A 86 -0.92 4.14 2.71
CA ILE A 86 0.24 4.70 3.42
C ILE A 86 0.10 4.45 4.93
N ASN A 87 -1.07 4.73 5.52
CA ASN A 87 -1.33 4.56 6.94
C ASN A 87 -1.27 3.10 7.36
N TRP A 88 -1.81 2.19 6.55
CA TRP A 88 -1.66 0.77 6.84
C TRP A 88 -0.18 0.37 6.95
N VAL A 89 0.68 0.88 6.06
CA VAL A 89 2.13 0.60 6.12
C VAL A 89 2.77 1.26 7.34
N SER A 90 2.47 2.54 7.61
CA SER A 90 3.08 3.30 8.72
C SER A 90 2.74 2.72 10.09
N GLN A 91 1.56 2.12 10.22
CA GLN A 91 1.08 1.55 11.48
C GLN A 91 1.48 0.07 11.69
N GLN A 92 2.27 -0.52 10.77
CA GLN A 92 2.78 -1.87 10.98
C GLN A 92 3.83 -1.92 12.10
N PRO A 93 3.77 -2.94 12.98
CA PRO A 93 4.72 -3.07 14.07
C PRO A 93 6.17 -3.14 13.58
N GLY A 94 7.01 -2.17 13.94
CA GLY A 94 8.41 -2.09 13.54
C GLY A 94 8.68 -1.21 12.33
N MET A 95 7.63 -0.68 11.68
CA MET A 95 7.79 0.31 10.61
C MET A 95 8.15 1.68 11.19
N THR A 96 9.16 2.32 10.62
CA THR A 96 9.54 3.69 11.02
C THR A 96 8.89 4.72 10.11
N CYS A 97 8.99 4.52 8.80
CA CYS A 97 8.43 5.47 7.83
C CYS A 97 8.18 4.80 6.47
N PRO A 98 6.98 4.93 5.90
CA PRO A 98 6.71 4.54 4.52
C PRO A 98 7.30 5.57 3.54
N LEU A 99 8.09 5.11 2.57
CA LEU A 99 8.58 5.95 1.50
C LEU A 99 7.55 6.03 0.37
N THR A 100 7.19 7.25 -0.02
CA THR A 100 6.25 7.51 -1.10
C THR A 100 6.88 8.40 -2.17
N GLY A 101 6.89 7.93 -3.41
CA GLY A 101 7.36 8.71 -4.55
C GLY A 101 6.32 9.73 -5.01
N SER A 102 6.77 10.94 -5.35
CA SER A 102 5.93 12.00 -5.89
C SER A 102 6.56 12.58 -7.16
N LYS A 103 5.73 12.85 -8.19
CA LYS A 103 6.17 13.41 -9.46
C LYS A 103 5.94 14.92 -9.57
N ASN A 104 5.16 15.49 -8.66
CA ASN A 104 4.83 16.91 -8.59
C ASN A 104 4.51 17.30 -7.16
N VAL A 105 4.35 18.62 -6.93
CA VAL A 105 4.09 19.20 -5.61
C VAL A 105 2.78 18.69 -5.02
N ASP A 106 1.71 18.62 -5.80
CA ASP A 106 0.38 18.18 -5.32
C ASP A 106 0.43 16.75 -4.78
N GLN A 107 1.14 15.85 -5.48
CA GLN A 107 1.35 14.49 -4.99
C GLN A 107 2.19 14.45 -3.71
N ALA A 108 3.20 15.30 -3.57
CA ALA A 108 4.01 15.36 -2.37
C ALA A 108 3.18 15.83 -1.16
N VAL A 109 2.41 16.90 -1.33
CA VAL A 109 1.51 17.42 -0.30
C VAL A 109 0.44 16.37 0.06
N MET A 110 -0.19 15.76 -0.93
CA MET A 110 -1.21 14.73 -0.72
C MET A 110 -0.62 13.53 0.02
N ASN A 111 0.54 13.01 -0.38
CA ASN A 111 1.15 11.87 0.29
C ASN A 111 1.57 12.20 1.74
N ALA A 112 2.10 13.41 1.99
CA ALA A 112 2.49 13.85 3.32
C ALA A 112 1.29 13.96 4.27
N ALA A 113 0.15 14.45 3.78
CA ALA A 113 -1.08 14.57 4.54
C ALA A 113 -1.68 13.22 5.00
N ALA A 114 -1.18 12.10 4.50
CA ALA A 114 -1.52 10.79 5.05
C ALA A 114 -1.08 10.65 6.52
N GLY A 115 -0.01 11.34 6.93
CA GLY A 115 0.48 11.33 8.31
C GLY A 115 -0.33 12.16 9.31
N ASP A 116 -1.38 12.86 8.87
CA ASP A 116 -2.21 13.71 9.73
C ASP A 116 -3.34 12.94 10.44
N TRP A 117 -3.49 11.67 10.18
CA TRP A 117 -4.53 10.81 10.74
C TRP A 117 -4.12 9.34 10.74
N ASP A 118 -4.79 8.54 11.55
CA ASP A 118 -4.52 7.11 11.70
C ASP A 118 -5.76 6.26 11.37
N LEU A 119 -5.52 5.03 10.92
CA LEU A 119 -6.52 3.98 10.84
C LEU A 119 -6.83 3.46 12.24
N THR A 120 -8.09 3.13 12.50
CA THR A 120 -8.48 2.42 13.72
C THR A 120 -8.01 0.97 13.70
N ALA A 121 -7.99 0.32 14.86
CA ALA A 121 -7.63 -1.10 14.96
C ALA A 121 -8.59 -2.00 14.16
N GLU A 122 -9.88 -1.64 14.11
CA GLU A 122 -10.91 -2.34 13.34
C GLU A 122 -10.66 -2.21 11.83
N GLU A 123 -10.23 -1.03 11.38
CA GLU A 123 -9.92 -0.79 9.97
C GLU A 123 -8.64 -1.51 9.54
N LEU A 124 -7.60 -1.48 10.37
CA LEU A 124 -6.39 -2.28 10.13
C LEU A 124 -6.74 -3.76 10.00
N LYS A 125 -7.55 -4.29 10.95
CA LYS A 125 -8.02 -5.67 10.89
C LYS A 125 -8.86 -5.96 9.64
N LYS A 126 -9.76 -5.04 9.25
CA LYS A 126 -10.58 -5.19 8.04
C LYS A 126 -9.72 -5.31 6.78
N ILE A 127 -8.64 -4.53 6.69
CA ILE A 127 -7.68 -4.60 5.58
C ILE A 127 -6.93 -5.93 5.60
N ASP A 128 -6.46 -6.38 6.77
CA ASP A 128 -5.74 -7.64 6.92
C ASP A 128 -6.64 -8.84 6.57
N ASP A 129 -7.87 -8.88 7.05
CA ASP A 129 -8.84 -9.94 6.73
C ASP A 129 -9.14 -9.97 5.21
N ALA A 130 -9.27 -8.81 4.57
CA ALA A 130 -9.47 -8.71 3.12
C ALA A 130 -8.24 -9.23 2.36
N TYR A 131 -7.05 -8.84 2.78
CA TYR A 131 -5.80 -9.33 2.17
C TYR A 131 -5.69 -10.85 2.27
N ASP A 132 -5.91 -11.42 3.45
CA ASP A 132 -5.79 -12.86 3.67
C ASP A 132 -6.79 -13.64 2.82
N ARG A 133 -8.04 -13.20 2.75
CA ARG A 133 -9.06 -13.80 1.89
C ARG A 133 -8.67 -13.77 0.42
N ILE A 134 -8.07 -12.67 -0.06
CA ILE A 134 -7.81 -12.45 -1.49
C ILE A 134 -6.49 -13.10 -1.94
N PHE A 135 -5.45 -13.01 -1.12
CA PHE A 135 -4.10 -13.37 -1.53
C PHE A 135 -3.59 -14.68 -0.93
N ARG A 136 -4.16 -15.15 0.21
CA ARG A 136 -3.72 -16.36 0.91
C ARG A 136 -4.73 -17.51 0.83
N ALA A 137 -5.93 -17.26 0.29
CA ALA A 137 -6.94 -18.29 0.06
C ALA A 137 -6.57 -19.22 -1.09
#